data_2eeb4a8f7ba1e5c264fab8f60a51d974
#
_entry.id   2eeb4a8f7ba1e5c264fab8f60a51d974
#
_cell.length_a   1.000
_cell.length_b   1.000
_cell.length_c   1.000
_cell.angle_alpha   90.00
_cell.angle_beta   90.00
_cell.angle_gamma   90.00
#
_symmetry.space_group_name_H-M   'P 1'
#
loop_
_entity.id
_entity.type
_entity.pdbx_description
1 polymer ?
#
loop_
_entity_poly.entity_id
_entity_poly.type
_entity_poly.pdbx_seq_one_letter_code
_entity_poly.pdbx_strand_id
1 'polypeptide(L)'
;MTNHTRNNKQSKHNKTQKIRILPNLTSGQRQEICKTYSNVFNTFEDKMKPVDITLNKEINNLFKIPFTPSKITPNNDFYSYINYRWIKDAKLNENQEYITQLDSFRLVQYKVYRELLEIVKEYTRNNDTKKSREIGNFYKSQLKGSSLSQVKQYANETLNMIDDLRKDNKNLWKLLGVMNRNEIISWGLPFNFNVFPDNKNPKIYRCYIDPGKLTLIDINLYYDDGTDLAYKSNYKRQFFKYLNNLFEFVFGKNHGFNVKDIYDVEVELNQLFECVGRINDPNYYNIVTTKIAMEEYGFDWAQLSEYIGFEKTPDFFISGDLNYLDCCTQLLKKNWDTEKWRTYWIYNYIRQLVRQNQDGYRIYFEFNGKFVTGQTAAVYDDLGPVFGLGYAFNSFLTNEYISRYENKQYVDYLKTMAEDLKTVFTRIVSRNKWLQPKTKEYALLKFKHFKLIIGSPKTLRE
;
A
#
# COMPACT_ATOMS: atom_id res chain seq x y z
N MET A 1 -2.51 -65.04 2.15
CA MET A 1 -3.85 -64.43 2.43
C MET A 1 -3.65 -63.30 3.38
N THR A 2 -3.67 -62.05 2.93
CA THR A 2 -3.89 -60.81 3.68
C THR A 2 -3.36 -59.61 2.88
N ASN A 3 -4.12 -59.18 1.87
CA ASN A 3 -3.78 -57.96 1.15
C ASN A 3 -5.01 -57.28 0.47
N HIS A 4 -6.19 -57.34 1.09
CA HIS A 4 -7.38 -56.73 0.45
C HIS A 4 -8.19 -55.76 1.30
N THR A 5 -7.72 -55.35 2.51
CA THR A 5 -8.55 -54.51 3.40
C THR A 5 -8.08 -53.06 3.58
N ARG A 6 -6.99 -52.63 2.97
CA ARG A 6 -6.48 -51.23 3.13
C ARG A 6 -6.99 -50.20 2.11
N ASN A 7 -7.47 -50.65 0.94
CA ASN A 7 -7.86 -49.71 -0.12
C ASN A 7 -9.29 -49.13 -0.02
N ASN A 8 -10.16 -49.75 0.78
CA ASN A 8 -11.56 -49.29 0.86
C ASN A 8 -11.83 -48.19 1.92
N LYS A 9 -10.93 -47.99 2.86
CA LYS A 9 -11.13 -46.91 3.87
C LYS A 9 -10.64 -45.52 3.42
N GLN A 10 -9.69 -45.45 2.49
CA GLN A 10 -9.21 -44.16 1.97
C GLN A 10 -10.18 -43.54 0.97
N SER A 11 -10.93 -44.32 0.20
CA SER A 11 -11.90 -43.80 -0.76
C SER A 11 -13.14 -43.18 -0.12
N LYS A 12 -13.52 -43.66 1.08
CA LYS A 12 -14.72 -43.09 1.80
C LYS A 12 -14.43 -41.76 2.49
N HIS A 13 -13.20 -41.52 2.93
CA HIS A 13 -12.86 -40.26 3.60
C HIS A 13 -12.69 -39.10 2.60
N ASN A 14 -12.24 -39.37 1.37
CA ASN A 14 -12.12 -38.34 0.34
C ASN A 14 -13.48 -37.88 -0.23
N LYS A 15 -14.52 -38.73 -0.18
CA LYS A 15 -15.84 -38.32 -0.70
C LYS A 15 -16.58 -37.34 0.21
N THR A 16 -16.38 -37.39 1.52
CA THR A 16 -17.10 -36.53 2.48
C THR A 16 -16.51 -35.13 2.59
N GLN A 17 -15.21 -34.94 2.36
CA GLN A 17 -14.60 -33.59 2.36
C GLN A 17 -14.91 -32.78 1.08
N LYS A 18 -15.23 -33.43 -0.03
CA LYS A 18 -15.53 -32.78 -1.32
C LYS A 18 -16.89 -32.07 -1.37
N ILE A 19 -17.83 -32.46 -0.49
CA ILE A 19 -19.19 -31.89 -0.46
C ILE A 19 -19.27 -30.54 0.26
N ARG A 20 -18.25 -30.15 1.03
CA ARG A 20 -18.24 -28.91 1.84
C ARG A 20 -17.85 -27.64 1.07
N ILE A 21 -17.30 -27.76 -0.13
CA ILE A 21 -16.63 -26.63 -0.80
C ILE A 21 -17.58 -25.63 -1.44
N LEU A 22 -18.84 -25.96 -1.75
CA LEU A 22 -19.73 -25.05 -2.48
C LEU A 22 -21.22 -25.24 -2.09
N PRO A 23 -21.68 -24.66 -0.99
CA PRO A 23 -23.03 -24.90 -0.47
C PRO A 23 -24.17 -24.41 -1.38
N ASN A 24 -23.91 -23.47 -2.30
CA ASN A 24 -24.92 -22.82 -3.13
C ASN A 24 -24.92 -23.23 -4.60
N LEU A 25 -24.10 -24.21 -4.98
CA LEU A 25 -24.07 -24.71 -6.36
C LEU A 25 -25.08 -25.87 -6.54
N THR A 26 -25.57 -26.01 -7.77
CA THR A 26 -26.38 -27.18 -8.14
C THR A 26 -25.58 -28.46 -8.00
N SER A 27 -26.27 -29.58 -7.85
CA SER A 27 -25.63 -30.90 -7.69
C SER A 27 -24.69 -31.24 -8.87
N GLY A 28 -25.04 -30.85 -10.09
CA GLY A 28 -24.21 -31.04 -11.29
C GLY A 28 -22.95 -30.16 -11.27
N GLN A 29 -23.06 -28.92 -10.91
CA GLN A 29 -21.92 -28.00 -10.79
C GLN A 29 -20.92 -28.46 -9.70
N ARG A 30 -21.43 -28.98 -8.58
CA ARG A 30 -20.59 -29.55 -7.53
C ARG A 30 -19.83 -30.78 -8.00
N GLN A 31 -20.47 -31.66 -8.75
CA GLN A 31 -19.82 -32.85 -9.31
C GLN A 31 -18.74 -32.48 -10.32
N GLU A 32 -18.98 -31.50 -11.18
CA GLU A 32 -18.03 -31.04 -12.18
C GLU A 32 -16.79 -30.39 -11.55
N ILE A 33 -16.99 -29.52 -10.58
CA ILE A 33 -15.88 -28.89 -9.83
C ILE A 33 -15.11 -29.92 -9.01
N CYS A 34 -15.80 -30.84 -8.32
CA CYS A 34 -15.14 -31.90 -7.58
C CYS A 34 -14.33 -32.83 -8.47
N LYS A 35 -14.78 -33.06 -9.73
CA LYS A 35 -14.07 -33.88 -10.72
C LYS A 35 -12.80 -33.17 -11.20
N THR A 36 -12.88 -31.89 -11.51
CA THR A 36 -11.73 -31.05 -11.90
C THR A 36 -10.71 -30.97 -10.79
N TYR A 37 -11.13 -30.66 -9.55
CA TYR A 37 -10.24 -30.62 -8.39
C TYR A 37 -9.66 -32.01 -8.05
N SER A 38 -10.42 -33.09 -8.22
CA SER A 38 -9.88 -34.46 -8.00
C SER A 38 -8.73 -34.76 -8.93
N ASN A 39 -8.83 -34.35 -10.18
CA ASN A 39 -7.76 -34.58 -11.15
C ASN A 39 -6.49 -33.78 -10.82
N VAL A 40 -6.65 -32.50 -10.42
CA VAL A 40 -5.55 -31.65 -9.95
C VAL A 40 -4.91 -32.24 -8.69
N PHE A 41 -5.70 -32.67 -7.69
CA PHE A 41 -5.20 -33.23 -6.43
C PHE A 41 -4.56 -34.62 -6.61
N ASN A 42 -5.14 -35.47 -7.42
CA ASN A 42 -4.55 -36.79 -7.69
C ASN A 42 -3.21 -36.65 -8.42
N THR A 43 -3.06 -35.65 -9.27
CA THR A 43 -1.81 -35.31 -9.97
C THR A 43 -0.74 -34.78 -9.01
N PHE A 44 -1.12 -33.98 -8.00
CA PHE A 44 -0.23 -33.50 -6.94
C PHE A 44 0.15 -34.61 -5.93
N GLU A 45 -0.77 -35.53 -5.63
CA GLU A 45 -0.53 -36.60 -4.68
C GLU A 45 0.34 -37.70 -5.26
N ASP A 46 0.26 -37.96 -6.56
CA ASP A 46 0.84 -39.19 -7.18
C ASP A 46 2.18 -39.03 -7.88
N LYS A 47 2.79 -37.93 -8.07
CA LYS A 47 4.18 -37.81 -8.61
C LYS A 47 4.53 -36.47 -9.25
N MET A 48 3.83 -35.35 -8.95
CA MET A 48 4.10 -34.07 -9.59
C MET A 48 4.14 -34.15 -11.13
N LYS A 49 3.25 -34.91 -11.72
CA LYS A 49 3.09 -34.86 -13.18
C LYS A 49 2.49 -33.50 -13.52
N PRO A 50 3.08 -32.76 -14.46
CA PRO A 50 2.50 -31.51 -14.93
C PRO A 50 1.08 -31.78 -15.42
N VAL A 51 0.12 -30.99 -14.98
CA VAL A 51 -1.23 -31.03 -15.56
C VAL A 51 -1.10 -30.53 -16.99
N ASP A 52 -1.48 -31.34 -17.97
CA ASP A 52 -1.55 -30.87 -19.34
C ASP A 52 -2.79 -29.96 -19.50
N ILE A 53 -2.57 -28.67 -19.32
CA ILE A 53 -3.59 -27.63 -19.40
C ILE A 53 -4.26 -27.62 -20.78
N THR A 54 -3.54 -28.01 -21.84
CA THR A 54 -4.05 -28.00 -23.21
C THR A 54 -5.09 -29.08 -23.44
N LEU A 55 -5.05 -30.18 -22.71
CA LEU A 55 -6.00 -31.27 -22.75
C LEU A 55 -7.18 -31.10 -21.80
N ASN A 56 -7.08 -30.15 -20.84
CA ASN A 56 -8.18 -29.88 -19.90
C ASN A 56 -9.15 -28.87 -20.49
N LYS A 57 -10.24 -29.38 -21.06
CA LYS A 57 -11.28 -28.56 -21.74
C LYS A 57 -11.86 -27.48 -20.83
N GLU A 58 -12.03 -27.74 -19.54
CA GLU A 58 -12.62 -26.80 -18.59
C GLU A 58 -11.67 -25.63 -18.29
N ILE A 59 -10.38 -25.94 -18.06
CA ILE A 59 -9.35 -24.94 -17.87
C ILE A 59 -9.15 -24.12 -19.14
N ASN A 60 -9.12 -24.77 -20.30
CA ASN A 60 -9.01 -24.09 -21.59
C ASN A 60 -10.18 -23.12 -21.84
N ASN A 61 -11.39 -23.52 -21.47
CA ASN A 61 -12.57 -22.65 -21.59
C ASN A 61 -12.53 -21.50 -20.58
N LEU A 62 -12.08 -21.75 -19.33
CA LEU A 62 -11.94 -20.73 -18.29
C LEU A 62 -10.98 -19.62 -18.73
N PHE A 63 -9.79 -20.00 -19.21
CA PHE A 63 -8.80 -19.06 -19.69
C PHE A 63 -8.95 -18.69 -21.18
N LYS A 64 -9.93 -19.26 -21.88
CA LYS A 64 -10.15 -19.03 -23.31
C LYS A 64 -8.92 -19.29 -24.18
N ILE A 65 -8.14 -20.31 -23.83
CA ILE A 65 -6.88 -20.68 -24.52
C ILE A 65 -7.04 -20.91 -26.04
N PRO A 66 -8.18 -21.47 -26.57
CA PRO A 66 -8.36 -21.60 -28.01
C PRO A 66 -8.24 -20.30 -28.82
N PHE A 67 -8.34 -19.15 -28.17
CA PHE A 67 -8.14 -17.84 -28.81
C PHE A 67 -6.69 -17.35 -28.78
N THR A 68 -5.80 -18.11 -28.16
CA THR A 68 -4.36 -17.76 -28.10
C THR A 68 -3.69 -18.16 -29.41
N PRO A 69 -2.91 -17.29 -30.06
CA PRO A 69 -2.18 -17.63 -31.29
C PRO A 69 -1.23 -18.81 -31.08
N SER A 70 -1.12 -19.68 -32.08
CA SER A 70 -0.27 -20.88 -32.01
C SER A 70 1.22 -20.62 -31.78
N LYS A 71 1.68 -19.39 -32.07
CA LYS A 71 3.06 -18.94 -31.79
C LYS A 71 3.33 -18.73 -30.31
N ILE A 72 2.30 -18.52 -29.50
CA ILE A 72 2.40 -18.34 -28.04
C ILE A 72 2.14 -19.70 -27.41
N THR A 73 3.16 -20.29 -26.85
CA THR A 73 3.10 -21.61 -26.23
C THR A 73 3.41 -21.49 -24.73
N PRO A 74 2.95 -22.45 -23.91
CA PRO A 74 3.26 -22.42 -22.47
C PRO A 74 4.74 -22.47 -22.15
N ASN A 75 5.58 -22.94 -23.09
CA ASN A 75 7.02 -23.03 -22.91
C ASN A 75 7.78 -21.73 -23.21
N ASN A 76 7.25 -20.91 -24.12
CA ASN A 76 7.93 -19.66 -24.50
C ASN A 76 7.37 -18.44 -23.78
N ASP A 77 6.06 -18.39 -23.52
CA ASP A 77 5.41 -17.31 -22.79
C ASP A 77 4.12 -17.82 -22.12
N PHE A 78 4.27 -18.39 -20.93
CA PHE A 78 3.16 -18.96 -20.18
C PHE A 78 2.12 -17.90 -19.77
N TYR A 79 2.59 -16.69 -19.41
CA TYR A 79 1.69 -15.62 -19.00
C TYR A 79 0.76 -15.19 -20.15
N SER A 80 1.32 -14.86 -21.30
CA SER A 80 0.53 -14.50 -22.48
C SER A 80 -0.29 -15.69 -23.00
N TYR A 81 0.21 -16.93 -22.89
CA TYR A 81 -0.56 -18.11 -23.27
C TYR A 81 -1.89 -18.21 -22.51
N ILE A 82 -1.86 -18.02 -21.21
CA ILE A 82 -3.06 -18.10 -20.36
C ILE A 82 -3.93 -16.86 -20.50
N ASN A 83 -3.32 -15.67 -20.56
CA ASN A 83 -4.04 -14.41 -20.45
C ASN A 83 -4.29 -13.71 -21.78
N TYR A 84 -3.93 -14.33 -22.92
CA TYR A 84 -3.98 -13.68 -24.23
C TYR A 84 -5.29 -12.99 -24.54
N ARG A 85 -6.40 -13.69 -24.34
CA ARG A 85 -7.73 -13.16 -24.60
C ARG A 85 -8.06 -11.97 -23.71
N TRP A 86 -7.72 -12.08 -22.42
CA TRP A 86 -7.92 -11.00 -21.48
C TRP A 86 -7.08 -9.76 -21.85
N ILE A 87 -5.80 -9.95 -22.16
CA ILE A 87 -4.90 -8.84 -22.56
C ILE A 87 -5.42 -8.16 -23.83
N LYS A 88 -5.85 -8.94 -24.83
CA LYS A 88 -6.36 -8.43 -26.10
C LYS A 88 -7.66 -7.65 -25.94
N ASP A 89 -8.58 -8.13 -25.12
CA ASP A 89 -9.89 -7.56 -24.95
C ASP A 89 -9.96 -6.53 -23.81
N ALA A 90 -8.89 -6.43 -22.99
CA ALA A 90 -8.82 -5.49 -21.90
C ALA A 90 -8.86 -4.05 -22.42
N LYS A 91 -9.88 -3.31 -22.02
CA LYS A 91 -10.06 -1.89 -22.34
C LYS A 91 -10.56 -1.17 -21.11
N LEU A 92 -10.04 0.03 -20.89
CA LEU A 92 -10.62 0.95 -19.92
C LEU A 92 -11.87 1.58 -20.53
N ASN A 93 -12.94 1.65 -19.75
CA ASN A 93 -14.12 2.45 -20.11
C ASN A 93 -13.79 3.93 -19.93
N GLU A 94 -14.52 4.82 -20.59
CA GLU A 94 -14.35 6.28 -20.50
C GLU A 94 -14.27 6.79 -19.03
N ASN A 95 -15.04 6.16 -18.14
CA ASN A 95 -15.04 6.50 -16.71
C ASN A 95 -13.92 5.85 -15.89
N GLN A 96 -12.97 5.17 -16.50
CA GLN A 96 -11.87 4.45 -15.83
C GLN A 96 -10.48 4.92 -16.29
N GLU A 97 -10.41 5.98 -17.09
CA GLU A 97 -9.16 6.51 -17.67
C GLU A 97 -8.13 6.97 -16.63
N TYR A 98 -8.56 7.16 -15.38
CA TYR A 98 -7.66 7.45 -14.25
C TYR A 98 -6.96 6.20 -13.70
N ILE A 99 -7.35 5.00 -14.15
CA ILE A 99 -6.74 3.73 -13.71
C ILE A 99 -5.46 3.50 -14.51
N THR A 100 -4.35 3.32 -13.81
CA THR A 100 -3.03 3.09 -14.43
C THR A 100 -2.71 1.61 -14.63
N GLN A 101 -3.45 0.73 -13.99
CA GLN A 101 -3.25 -0.71 -14.03
C GLN A 101 -4.60 -1.40 -14.07
N LEU A 102 -4.80 -2.25 -15.08
CA LEU A 102 -6.03 -3.05 -15.21
C LEU A 102 -5.78 -4.46 -14.71
N ASP A 103 -6.43 -4.80 -13.62
CA ASP A 103 -6.46 -6.15 -13.03
C ASP A 103 -7.80 -6.38 -12.31
N SER A 104 -8.03 -7.61 -11.85
CA SER A 104 -9.27 -7.97 -11.15
C SER A 104 -9.48 -7.16 -9.86
N PHE A 105 -8.41 -6.79 -9.15
CA PHE A 105 -8.50 -6.00 -7.93
C PHE A 105 -8.96 -4.56 -8.23
N ARG A 106 -8.41 -3.93 -9.28
CA ARG A 106 -8.80 -2.57 -9.69
C ARG A 106 -10.24 -2.51 -10.17
N LEU A 107 -10.72 -3.52 -10.86
CA LEU A 107 -12.12 -3.59 -11.26
C LEU A 107 -13.07 -3.68 -10.07
N VAL A 108 -12.74 -4.51 -9.06
CA VAL A 108 -13.49 -4.59 -7.81
C VAL A 108 -13.38 -3.28 -7.03
N GLN A 109 -12.19 -2.71 -6.91
CA GLN A 109 -11.96 -1.45 -6.23
C GLN A 109 -12.77 -0.31 -6.84
N TYR A 110 -12.85 -0.22 -8.17
CA TYR A 110 -13.70 0.76 -8.86
C TYR A 110 -15.17 0.61 -8.46
N LYS A 111 -15.68 -0.63 -8.42
CA LYS A 111 -17.05 -0.90 -7.98
C LYS A 111 -17.26 -0.41 -6.54
N VAL A 112 -16.35 -0.76 -5.62
CA VAL A 112 -16.42 -0.33 -4.22
C VAL A 112 -16.42 1.20 -4.09
N TYR A 113 -15.57 1.90 -4.84
CA TYR A 113 -15.55 3.37 -4.81
C TYR A 113 -16.87 3.98 -5.32
N ARG A 114 -17.50 3.41 -6.33
CA ARG A 114 -18.82 3.88 -6.79
C ARG A 114 -19.90 3.62 -5.76
N GLU A 115 -19.89 2.49 -5.09
CA GLU A 115 -20.80 2.15 -3.98
C GLU A 115 -20.61 3.10 -2.78
N LEU A 116 -19.36 3.41 -2.41
CA LEU A 116 -19.04 4.40 -1.38
C LEU A 116 -19.52 5.80 -1.77
N LEU A 117 -19.36 6.20 -3.03
CA LEU A 117 -19.85 7.47 -3.54
C LEU A 117 -21.37 7.59 -3.40
N GLU A 118 -22.13 6.53 -3.72
CA GLU A 118 -23.58 6.54 -3.53
C GLU A 118 -23.99 6.66 -2.06
N ILE A 119 -23.29 5.99 -1.14
CA ILE A 119 -23.46 6.17 0.30
C ILE A 119 -23.27 7.64 0.68
N VAL A 120 -22.17 8.25 0.28
CA VAL A 120 -21.85 9.65 0.60
C VAL A 120 -22.87 10.62 0.01
N LYS A 121 -23.30 10.40 -1.24
CA LYS A 121 -24.34 11.21 -1.88
C LYS A 121 -25.68 11.10 -1.16
N GLU A 122 -26.04 9.92 -0.67
CA GLU A 122 -27.27 9.73 0.14
C GLU A 122 -27.21 10.54 1.43
N TYR A 123 -26.10 10.44 2.20
CA TYR A 123 -25.88 11.25 3.41
C TYR A 123 -25.85 12.75 3.14
N THR A 124 -25.36 13.14 1.96
CA THR A 124 -25.32 14.55 1.55
C THR A 124 -26.72 15.11 1.22
N ARG A 125 -27.61 14.25 0.71
CA ARG A 125 -29.01 14.61 0.43
C ARG A 125 -29.88 14.61 1.66
N ASN A 126 -29.69 13.65 2.55
CA ASN A 126 -30.47 13.45 3.77
C ASN A 126 -29.78 14.14 4.96
N ASN A 127 -30.08 15.42 5.18
CA ASN A 127 -29.41 16.26 6.20
C ASN A 127 -30.03 16.18 7.61
N ASP A 128 -30.79 15.14 7.93
CA ASP A 128 -31.66 15.09 9.11
C ASP A 128 -30.89 14.87 10.42
N THR A 129 -29.76 14.17 10.36
CA THR A 129 -28.95 13.87 11.53
C THR A 129 -27.68 14.71 11.61
N LYS A 130 -27.09 14.87 12.81
CA LYS A 130 -25.78 15.50 12.99
C LYS A 130 -24.73 14.83 12.11
N LYS A 131 -24.70 13.50 12.09
CA LYS A 131 -23.77 12.68 11.31
C LYS A 131 -23.90 12.94 9.80
N SER A 132 -25.13 12.97 9.27
CA SER A 132 -25.35 13.25 7.84
C SER A 132 -24.90 14.65 7.45
N ARG A 133 -25.12 15.64 8.32
CA ARG A 133 -24.63 17.00 8.10
C ARG A 133 -23.09 17.07 8.08
N GLU A 134 -22.42 16.40 9.00
CA GLU A 134 -20.95 16.40 9.07
C GLU A 134 -20.34 15.75 7.82
N ILE A 135 -20.82 14.59 7.43
CA ILE A 135 -20.37 13.89 6.21
C ILE A 135 -20.67 14.71 4.96
N GLY A 136 -21.89 15.21 4.84
CA GLY A 136 -22.31 16.03 3.69
C GLY A 136 -21.53 17.34 3.58
N ASN A 137 -21.25 18.01 4.70
CA ASN A 137 -20.46 19.24 4.72
C ASN A 137 -18.98 18.96 4.35
N PHE A 138 -18.40 17.89 4.88
CA PHE A 138 -17.05 17.50 4.51
C PHE A 138 -16.95 17.19 3.01
N TYR A 139 -17.86 16.38 2.48
CA TYR A 139 -17.91 16.06 1.05
C TYR A 139 -18.03 17.32 0.18
N LYS A 140 -18.96 18.22 0.51
CA LYS A 140 -19.13 19.49 -0.20
C LYS A 140 -17.89 20.39 -0.12
N SER A 141 -17.21 20.41 1.04
CA SER A 141 -15.97 21.18 1.20
C SER A 141 -14.85 20.66 0.31
N GLN A 142 -14.73 19.33 0.17
CA GLN A 142 -13.76 18.70 -0.72
C GLN A 142 -14.09 18.97 -2.20
N LEU A 143 -15.36 18.92 -2.59
CA LEU A 143 -15.80 19.29 -3.94
C LEU A 143 -15.47 20.75 -4.29
N LYS A 144 -15.67 21.66 -3.32
CA LYS A 144 -15.36 23.08 -3.50
C LYS A 144 -13.85 23.32 -3.61
N GLY A 145 -13.07 22.53 -2.89
CA GLY A 145 -11.63 22.70 -2.76
C GLY A 145 -11.25 24.02 -2.07
N SER A 146 -9.97 24.33 -2.07
CA SER A 146 -9.41 25.56 -1.52
C SER A 146 -9.21 26.62 -2.60
N SER A 147 -9.49 27.89 -2.27
CA SER A 147 -9.12 29.00 -3.15
C SER A 147 -7.61 29.17 -3.23
N LEU A 148 -7.11 29.80 -4.30
CA LEU A 148 -5.68 30.08 -4.43
C LEU A 148 -5.17 30.97 -3.27
N SER A 149 -5.99 31.90 -2.76
CA SER A 149 -5.63 32.73 -1.61
C SER A 149 -5.44 31.90 -0.34
N GLN A 150 -6.29 30.91 -0.08
CA GLN A 150 -6.14 29.98 1.04
C GLN A 150 -4.88 29.11 0.89
N VAL A 151 -4.62 28.56 -0.32
CA VAL A 151 -3.39 27.79 -0.58
C VAL A 151 -2.15 28.64 -0.27
N LYS A 152 -2.10 29.89 -0.75
CA LYS A 152 -0.99 30.82 -0.49
C LYS A 152 -0.87 31.16 0.99
N GLN A 153 -1.98 31.39 1.67
CA GLN A 153 -2.01 31.70 3.10
C GLN A 153 -1.39 30.55 3.90
N TYR A 154 -1.90 29.33 3.75
CA TYR A 154 -1.39 28.16 4.48
C TYR A 154 0.06 27.82 4.15
N ALA A 155 0.48 27.99 2.90
CA ALA A 155 1.87 27.80 2.52
C ALA A 155 2.79 28.82 3.19
N ASN A 156 2.41 30.09 3.25
CA ASN A 156 3.19 31.14 3.93
C ASN A 156 3.21 30.96 5.45
N GLU A 157 2.10 30.57 6.07
CA GLU A 157 2.04 30.25 7.50
C GLU A 157 3.01 29.10 7.83
N THR A 158 3.02 28.04 7.01
CA THR A 158 3.94 26.91 7.18
C THR A 158 5.39 27.33 6.95
N LEU A 159 5.66 28.12 5.92
CA LEU A 159 6.99 28.63 5.63
C LEU A 159 7.53 29.47 6.80
N ASN A 160 6.70 30.39 7.35
CA ASN A 160 7.05 31.19 8.50
C ASN A 160 7.35 30.32 9.74
N MET A 161 6.57 29.28 9.98
CA MET A 161 6.82 28.30 11.04
C MET A 161 8.18 27.60 10.84
N ILE A 162 8.49 27.14 9.61
CA ILE A 162 9.78 26.53 9.29
C ILE A 162 10.92 27.52 9.55
N ASP A 163 10.79 28.75 9.08
CA ASP A 163 11.80 29.80 9.24
C ASP A 163 12.02 30.18 10.72
N ASP A 164 10.96 30.20 11.51
CA ASP A 164 11.05 30.47 12.94
C ASP A 164 11.75 29.32 13.69
N LEU A 165 11.46 28.08 13.34
CA LEU A 165 12.09 26.93 13.97
C LEU A 165 13.58 26.85 13.60
N ARG A 166 13.97 27.20 12.39
CA ARG A 166 15.36 27.20 11.91
C ARG A 166 16.29 28.22 12.62
N LYS A 167 15.73 29.19 13.36
CA LYS A 167 16.51 30.17 14.13
C LYS A 167 17.27 29.56 15.31
N ASP A 168 16.84 28.38 15.79
CA ASP A 168 17.51 27.62 16.84
C ASP A 168 17.71 26.18 16.41
N ASN A 169 18.97 25.75 16.31
CA ASN A 169 19.34 24.41 15.87
C ASN A 169 18.79 23.28 16.75
N LYS A 170 18.34 23.58 17.95
CA LYS A 170 17.66 22.64 18.87
C LYS A 170 16.26 22.24 18.40
N ASN A 171 15.69 22.96 17.45
CA ASN A 171 14.31 22.76 17.00
C ASN A 171 14.16 21.68 15.91
N LEU A 172 15.22 20.96 15.52
CA LEU A 172 15.12 19.90 14.51
C LEU A 172 14.00 18.90 14.81
N TRP A 173 13.99 18.35 16.01
CA TRP A 173 13.01 17.32 16.39
C TRP A 173 11.61 17.89 16.55
N LYS A 174 11.52 19.16 16.92
CA LYS A 174 10.26 19.89 16.94
C LYS A 174 9.66 20.03 15.53
N LEU A 175 10.49 20.43 14.55
CA LEU A 175 10.06 20.53 13.16
C LEU A 175 9.57 19.16 12.66
N LEU A 176 10.36 18.12 12.84
CA LEU A 176 10.00 16.75 12.43
C LEU A 176 8.74 16.26 13.11
N GLY A 177 8.59 16.54 14.43
CA GLY A 177 7.39 16.15 15.17
C GLY A 177 6.12 16.83 14.65
N VAL A 178 6.18 18.15 14.47
CA VAL A 178 5.04 18.91 13.91
C VAL A 178 4.66 18.44 12.51
N MET A 179 5.64 18.18 11.64
CA MET A 179 5.38 17.69 10.29
C MET A 179 4.85 16.25 10.28
N ASN A 180 5.31 15.39 11.18
CA ASN A 180 4.83 14.01 11.30
C ASN A 180 3.40 13.87 11.86
N ARG A 181 2.81 14.93 12.42
CA ARG A 181 1.37 14.94 12.77
C ARG A 181 0.46 14.77 11.57
N ASN A 182 0.91 15.15 10.40
CA ASN A 182 0.15 15.01 9.16
C ASN A 182 0.64 13.78 8.39
N GLU A 183 -0.14 12.70 8.43
CA GLU A 183 0.20 11.42 7.80
C GLU A 183 0.56 11.56 6.31
N ILE A 184 -0.12 12.45 5.57
CA ILE A 184 0.12 12.63 4.13
C ILE A 184 1.49 13.31 3.90
N ILE A 185 1.89 14.23 4.78
CA ILE A 185 3.18 14.93 4.70
C ILE A 185 4.30 14.01 5.19
N SER A 186 4.07 13.28 6.27
CA SER A 186 5.06 12.43 6.93
C SER A 186 5.68 11.38 5.99
N TRP A 187 4.96 10.93 5.00
CA TRP A 187 5.45 9.93 4.03
C TRP A 187 6.67 10.41 3.22
N GLY A 188 6.84 11.71 3.03
CA GLY A 188 7.97 12.29 2.32
C GLY A 188 9.05 12.88 3.22
N LEU A 189 8.94 12.72 4.53
CA LEU A 189 9.97 13.20 5.47
C LEU A 189 11.12 12.20 5.58
N PRO A 190 12.33 12.64 5.98
CA PRO A 190 13.45 11.74 6.19
C PRO A 190 13.15 10.62 7.19
N PHE A 191 12.41 10.94 8.25
CA PHE A 191 11.86 9.98 9.19
C PHE A 191 10.35 9.99 9.13
N ASN A 192 9.75 8.83 8.86
CA ASN A 192 8.32 8.59 8.87
C ASN A 192 7.93 7.89 10.17
N PHE A 193 7.04 8.53 10.94
CA PHE A 193 6.49 7.98 12.16
C PHE A 193 5.20 7.21 11.87
N ASN A 194 5.09 6.00 12.43
CA ASN A 194 3.90 5.18 12.34
C ASN A 194 3.57 4.48 13.66
N VAL A 195 2.32 4.11 13.84
CA VAL A 195 1.86 3.26 14.95
C VAL A 195 1.21 2.01 14.35
N PHE A 196 1.86 0.88 14.53
CA PHE A 196 1.39 -0.41 14.01
C PHE A 196 1.28 -1.48 15.11
N PRO A 197 0.51 -2.56 14.87
CA PRO A 197 0.59 -3.75 15.69
C PRO A 197 2.03 -4.25 15.78
N ASP A 198 2.47 -4.60 16.98
CA ASP A 198 3.81 -5.12 17.23
C ASP A 198 4.03 -6.44 16.47
N ASN A 199 5.13 -6.55 15.72
CA ASN A 199 5.45 -7.73 14.92
C ASN A 199 5.64 -9.00 15.76
N LYS A 200 6.01 -8.88 17.05
CA LYS A 200 6.18 -9.99 17.97
C LYS A 200 4.95 -10.26 18.82
N ASN A 201 4.09 -9.25 19.02
CA ASN A 201 2.84 -9.37 19.75
C ASN A 201 1.73 -8.48 19.14
N PRO A 202 1.00 -8.94 18.11
CA PRO A 202 0.03 -8.11 17.39
C PRO A 202 -1.20 -7.67 18.22
N LYS A 203 -1.24 -8.00 19.52
CA LYS A 203 -2.28 -7.51 20.43
C LYS A 203 -1.98 -6.11 20.98
N ILE A 204 -0.78 -5.63 20.83
CA ILE A 204 -0.34 -4.31 21.30
C ILE A 204 0.16 -3.49 20.11
N TYR A 205 0.08 -2.18 20.23
CA TYR A 205 0.59 -1.25 19.24
C TYR A 205 1.94 -0.69 19.66
N ARG A 206 2.80 -0.40 18.70
CA ARG A 206 4.12 0.17 18.91
C ARG A 206 4.39 1.33 17.96
N CYS A 207 5.24 2.24 18.39
CA CYS A 207 5.80 3.29 17.56
C CYS A 207 6.90 2.71 16.66
N TYR A 208 6.88 3.09 15.40
CA TYR A 208 7.88 2.75 14.39
C TYR A 208 8.45 4.03 13.81
N ILE A 209 9.76 4.07 13.64
CA ILE A 209 10.47 5.12 12.92
C ILE A 209 11.20 4.45 11.75
N ASP A 210 10.76 4.77 10.56
CA ASP A 210 11.25 4.20 9.32
C ASP A 210 11.68 5.29 8.34
N PRO A 211 12.47 4.98 7.30
CA PRO A 211 12.75 5.91 6.21
C PRO A 211 11.47 6.37 5.52
N GLY A 212 11.41 7.65 5.19
CA GLY A 212 10.34 8.17 4.34
C GLY A 212 10.51 7.80 2.87
N LYS A 213 9.52 8.14 2.06
CA LYS A 213 9.51 7.86 0.61
C LYS A 213 10.04 9.06 -0.15
N LEU A 214 10.96 8.81 -1.07
CA LEU A 214 11.41 9.80 -2.04
C LEU A 214 10.31 10.11 -3.06
N THR A 215 10.40 11.26 -3.70
CA THR A 215 9.38 11.68 -4.69
C THR A 215 9.41 10.84 -5.95
N LEU A 216 10.60 10.53 -6.46
CA LEU A 216 10.76 9.72 -7.66
C LEU A 216 10.70 8.23 -7.27
N ILE A 217 9.76 7.50 -7.88
CA ILE A 217 9.50 6.09 -7.58
C ILE A 217 10.66 5.20 -8.03
N ASP A 218 11.28 5.54 -9.18
CA ASP A 218 12.44 4.83 -9.70
C ASP A 218 13.71 5.39 -9.04
N ILE A 219 14.27 4.63 -8.10
CA ILE A 219 15.49 5.00 -7.37
C ILE A 219 16.71 5.20 -8.30
N ASN A 220 16.73 4.55 -9.48
CA ASN A 220 17.82 4.73 -10.45
C ASN A 220 17.94 6.18 -10.95
N LEU A 221 16.87 6.97 -10.83
CA LEU A 221 16.88 8.39 -11.19
C LEU A 221 17.76 9.27 -10.27
N TYR A 222 18.13 8.74 -9.09
CA TYR A 222 19.02 9.43 -8.14
C TYR A 222 20.50 9.06 -8.33
N TYR A 223 20.82 8.05 -9.18
CA TYR A 223 22.19 7.64 -9.47
C TYR A 223 22.70 8.24 -10.77
N ASP A 224 23.93 8.74 -10.73
CA ASP A 224 24.66 9.23 -11.93
C ASP A 224 25.73 8.20 -12.32
N ASP A 225 25.28 7.05 -12.78
CA ASP A 225 26.10 5.87 -13.12
C ASP A 225 26.39 5.72 -14.62
N GLY A 226 26.00 6.73 -15.41
CA GLY A 226 26.19 6.72 -16.86
C GLY A 226 25.21 5.83 -17.63
N THR A 227 24.29 5.14 -16.95
CA THR A 227 23.26 4.31 -17.60
C THR A 227 22.01 5.13 -17.93
N ASP A 228 21.29 4.73 -18.98
CA ASP A 228 19.98 5.29 -19.38
C ASP A 228 19.91 6.83 -19.40
N LEU A 229 20.98 7.48 -19.85
CA LEU A 229 21.16 8.94 -19.80
C LEU A 229 20.00 9.73 -20.41
N ALA A 230 19.46 9.27 -21.54
CA ALA A 230 18.33 9.93 -22.19
C ALA A 230 17.05 9.87 -21.33
N TYR A 231 16.77 8.72 -20.73
CA TYR A 231 15.65 8.52 -19.81
C TYR A 231 15.80 9.38 -18.57
N LYS A 232 16.94 9.28 -17.89
CA LYS A 232 17.24 10.06 -16.68
C LYS A 232 17.16 11.57 -16.92
N SER A 233 17.76 12.05 -18.03
CA SER A 233 17.72 13.48 -18.39
C SER A 233 16.31 13.97 -18.69
N ASN A 234 15.50 13.18 -19.41
CA ASN A 234 14.12 13.54 -19.69
C ASN A 234 13.31 13.60 -18.40
N TYR A 235 13.47 12.60 -17.51
CA TYR A 235 12.75 12.52 -16.25
C TYR A 235 13.10 13.69 -15.32
N LYS A 236 14.39 13.98 -15.13
CA LYS A 236 14.87 15.13 -14.35
C LYS A 236 14.32 16.45 -14.89
N ARG A 237 14.32 16.64 -16.24
CA ARG A 237 13.74 17.83 -16.86
C ARG A 237 12.25 17.99 -16.54
N GLN A 238 11.46 16.93 -16.63
CA GLN A 238 10.03 16.97 -16.31
C GLN A 238 9.80 17.21 -14.82
N PHE A 239 10.62 16.61 -13.97
CA PHE A 239 10.57 16.83 -12.52
C PHE A 239 10.87 18.28 -12.16
N PHE A 240 11.95 18.85 -12.67
CA PHE A 240 12.26 20.27 -12.42
C PHE A 240 11.20 21.22 -12.99
N LYS A 241 10.61 20.91 -14.13
CA LYS A 241 9.47 21.66 -14.66
C LYS A 241 8.29 21.61 -13.68
N TYR A 242 7.96 20.44 -13.15
CA TYR A 242 6.92 20.28 -12.15
C TYR A 242 7.21 21.10 -10.89
N LEU A 243 8.42 21.01 -10.37
CA LEU A 243 8.83 21.76 -9.16
C LEU A 243 8.75 23.28 -9.39
N ASN A 244 9.25 23.79 -10.52
CA ASN A 244 9.14 25.22 -10.85
C ASN A 244 7.67 25.66 -10.91
N ASN A 245 6.82 24.94 -11.64
CA ASN A 245 5.39 25.26 -11.74
C ASN A 245 4.70 25.25 -10.36
N LEU A 246 5.08 24.32 -9.48
CA LEU A 246 4.55 24.20 -8.13
C LEU A 246 4.91 25.42 -7.29
N PHE A 247 6.19 25.81 -7.26
CA PHE A 247 6.66 26.96 -6.49
C PHE A 247 6.14 28.28 -7.07
N GLU A 248 6.12 28.45 -8.38
CA GLU A 248 5.55 29.62 -9.03
C GLU A 248 4.04 29.79 -8.73
N PHE A 249 3.29 28.69 -8.72
CA PHE A 249 1.88 28.69 -8.40
C PHE A 249 1.60 29.19 -6.97
N VAL A 250 2.41 28.73 -6.02
CA VAL A 250 2.21 29.05 -4.60
C VAL A 250 2.80 30.42 -4.24
N PHE A 251 4.06 30.67 -4.62
CA PHE A 251 4.82 31.83 -4.15
C PHE A 251 5.03 32.92 -5.22
N GLY A 252 4.62 32.66 -6.47
CA GLY A 252 4.82 33.58 -7.60
C GLY A 252 6.18 33.38 -8.28
N LYS A 253 6.36 34.01 -9.46
CA LYS A 253 7.54 33.81 -10.31
C LYS A 253 8.88 34.19 -9.67
N ASN A 254 8.87 35.10 -8.72
CA ASN A 254 10.08 35.62 -8.06
C ASN A 254 10.23 35.04 -6.65
N HIS A 255 9.94 33.74 -6.47
CA HIS A 255 9.90 33.07 -5.17
C HIS A 255 11.28 32.90 -4.48
N GLY A 256 12.37 33.01 -5.19
CA GLY A 256 13.74 32.93 -4.62
C GLY A 256 14.21 31.53 -4.20
N PHE A 257 13.39 30.49 -4.32
CA PHE A 257 13.79 29.12 -4.00
C PHE A 257 14.56 28.48 -5.19
N ASN A 258 15.63 27.77 -4.88
CA ASN A 258 16.29 26.88 -5.84
C ASN A 258 15.62 25.50 -5.81
N VAL A 259 14.73 25.23 -6.76
CA VAL A 259 13.97 23.96 -6.77
C VAL A 259 14.86 22.72 -7.00
N LYS A 260 16.09 22.89 -7.52
CA LYS A 260 17.06 21.81 -7.64
C LYS A 260 17.47 21.25 -6.27
N ASP A 261 17.44 22.07 -5.23
CA ASP A 261 17.77 21.66 -3.85
C ASP A 261 16.93 20.47 -3.39
N ILE A 262 15.68 20.36 -3.86
CA ILE A 262 14.80 19.23 -3.53
C ILE A 262 15.39 17.91 -4.04
N TYR A 263 15.80 17.88 -5.30
CA TYR A 263 16.44 16.71 -5.89
C TYR A 263 17.77 16.39 -5.19
N ASP A 264 18.57 17.40 -4.90
CA ASP A 264 19.87 17.24 -4.26
C ASP A 264 19.72 16.68 -2.82
N VAL A 265 18.69 17.11 -2.06
CA VAL A 265 18.34 16.52 -0.76
C VAL A 265 17.87 15.07 -0.90
N GLU A 266 17.03 14.77 -1.91
CA GLU A 266 16.57 13.40 -2.14
C GLU A 266 17.70 12.46 -2.59
N VAL A 267 18.72 12.97 -3.31
CA VAL A 267 19.96 12.22 -3.58
C VAL A 267 20.72 11.91 -2.29
N GLU A 268 20.88 12.90 -1.41
CA GLU A 268 21.51 12.67 -0.09
C GLU A 268 20.77 11.61 0.72
N LEU A 269 19.43 11.68 0.75
CA LEU A 269 18.58 10.72 1.45
C LEU A 269 18.66 9.32 0.82
N ASN A 270 18.71 9.23 -0.52
CA ASN A 270 18.84 7.95 -1.22
C ASN A 270 20.17 7.27 -0.88
N GLN A 271 21.26 8.04 -0.79
CA GLN A 271 22.57 7.51 -0.44
C GLN A 271 22.63 6.92 0.97
N LEU A 272 21.72 7.32 1.87
CA LEU A 272 21.67 6.75 3.23
C LEU A 272 21.29 5.26 3.25
N PHE A 273 20.60 4.76 2.22
CA PHE A 273 20.31 3.33 2.11
C PHE A 273 21.56 2.49 1.82
N GLU A 274 22.63 3.13 1.36
CA GLU A 274 23.95 2.51 1.15
C GLU A 274 24.89 2.77 2.34
N CYS A 275 24.44 3.47 3.36
CA CYS A 275 25.23 3.75 4.55
C CYS A 275 25.58 2.46 5.27
N VAL A 276 26.81 2.03 5.12
CA VAL A 276 27.38 0.90 5.86
C VAL A 276 27.76 1.40 7.24
N GLY A 277 26.83 1.29 8.17
CA GLY A 277 27.05 1.68 9.57
C GLY A 277 27.86 0.65 10.35
N ARG A 278 27.97 0.92 11.65
CA ARG A 278 28.66 0.07 12.63
C ARG A 278 27.92 -1.26 12.89
N ILE A 279 26.71 -1.43 12.35
CA ILE A 279 25.78 -2.50 12.72
C ILE A 279 25.64 -3.46 11.53
N ASN A 280 26.24 -4.64 11.67
CA ASN A 280 26.16 -5.71 10.68
C ASN A 280 24.96 -6.67 10.87
N ASP A 281 23.95 -6.25 11.65
CA ASP A 281 22.80 -7.10 11.95
C ASP A 281 21.62 -6.77 11.02
N PRO A 282 21.18 -7.69 10.15
CA PRO A 282 20.01 -7.50 9.30
C PRO A 282 18.68 -7.63 10.06
N ASN A 283 18.66 -7.32 11.35
CA ASN A 283 17.47 -7.38 12.16
C ASN A 283 16.53 -6.20 11.84
N TYR A 284 15.38 -6.49 11.25
CA TYR A 284 14.33 -5.50 10.93
C TYR A 284 13.40 -5.16 12.10
N TYR A 285 13.75 -5.57 13.31
CA TYR A 285 12.99 -5.30 14.52
C TYR A 285 13.93 -4.90 15.65
N ASN A 286 14.33 -3.65 15.65
CA ASN A 286 15.27 -3.12 16.63
C ASN A 286 14.52 -2.24 17.63
N ILE A 287 14.60 -2.58 18.90
CA ILE A 287 14.04 -1.80 19.99
C ILE A 287 15.04 -0.70 20.35
N VAL A 288 14.63 0.56 20.14
CA VAL A 288 15.42 1.74 20.44
C VAL A 288 14.76 2.50 21.59
N THR A 289 15.34 2.39 22.78
CA THR A 289 14.86 3.13 23.97
C THR A 289 15.22 4.61 23.85
N THR A 290 14.51 5.47 24.58
CA THR A 290 14.82 6.91 24.63
C THR A 290 16.28 7.17 24.96
N LYS A 291 16.86 6.37 25.86
CA LYS A 291 18.28 6.47 26.25
C LYS A 291 19.20 6.11 25.08
N ILE A 292 19.02 4.95 24.48
CA ILE A 292 19.81 4.48 23.32
C ILE A 292 19.68 5.46 22.15
N ALA A 293 18.48 5.95 21.86
CA ALA A 293 18.23 6.92 20.80
C ALA A 293 19.14 8.17 20.96
N MET A 294 19.21 8.70 22.16
CA MET A 294 19.99 9.89 22.44
C MET A 294 21.50 9.60 22.52
N GLU A 295 21.92 8.59 23.30
CA GLU A 295 23.33 8.33 23.59
C GLU A 295 24.09 7.74 22.39
N GLU A 296 23.45 6.85 21.63
CA GLU A 296 24.12 6.16 20.52
C GLU A 296 23.94 6.86 19.17
N TYR A 297 22.73 7.42 18.90
CA TYR A 297 22.40 8.02 17.60
C TYR A 297 22.25 9.54 17.66
N GLY A 298 22.13 10.13 18.86
CA GLY A 298 21.81 11.55 19.02
C GLY A 298 20.41 11.90 18.51
N PHE A 299 19.50 10.91 18.48
CA PHE A 299 18.11 11.02 18.07
C PHE A 299 17.24 11.36 19.30
N ASP A 300 16.68 12.56 19.34
CA ASP A 300 15.86 12.99 20.47
C ASP A 300 14.42 12.50 20.35
N TRP A 301 14.20 11.27 20.76
CA TRP A 301 12.88 10.64 20.78
C TRP A 301 11.91 11.36 21.73
N ALA A 302 12.40 11.91 22.83
CA ALA A 302 11.56 12.62 23.78
C ALA A 302 10.92 13.87 23.12
N GLN A 303 11.75 14.71 22.51
CA GLN A 303 11.28 15.91 21.84
C GLN A 303 10.42 15.57 20.62
N LEU A 304 10.85 14.61 19.79
CA LEU A 304 10.06 14.20 18.61
C LEU A 304 8.67 13.72 19.01
N SER A 305 8.56 12.83 20.00
CA SER A 305 7.27 12.27 20.43
C SER A 305 6.35 13.32 21.05
N GLU A 306 6.88 14.25 21.84
CA GLU A 306 6.14 15.38 22.39
C GLU A 306 5.47 16.20 21.24
N TYR A 307 6.25 16.55 20.22
CA TYR A 307 5.74 17.35 19.10
C TYR A 307 4.92 16.56 18.09
N ILE A 308 4.98 15.24 18.09
CA ILE A 308 3.98 14.38 17.43
C ILE A 308 2.62 14.47 18.15
N GLY A 309 2.64 14.63 19.47
CA GLY A 309 1.44 14.84 20.31
C GLY A 309 1.24 13.79 21.39
N PHE A 310 2.28 13.05 21.79
CA PHE A 310 2.21 12.17 22.94
C PHE A 310 2.26 12.97 24.24
N GLU A 311 1.32 12.73 25.14
CA GLU A 311 1.34 13.32 26.52
C GLU A 311 2.51 12.79 27.35
N LYS A 312 2.90 11.57 27.10
CA LYS A 312 4.06 10.90 27.72
C LYS A 312 4.89 10.22 26.64
N THR A 313 6.18 10.50 26.62
CA THR A 313 7.13 9.84 25.73
C THR A 313 7.01 8.31 25.85
N PRO A 314 6.75 7.58 24.75
CA PRO A 314 6.82 6.12 24.76
C PRO A 314 8.24 5.65 25.12
N ASP A 315 8.35 4.60 25.95
CA ASP A 315 9.63 4.12 26.48
C ASP A 315 10.63 3.74 25.38
N PHE A 316 10.15 3.35 24.20
CA PHE A 316 10.94 3.00 23.04
C PHE A 316 10.14 3.12 21.74
N PHE A 317 10.83 3.12 20.62
CA PHE A 317 10.27 2.88 19.29
C PHE A 317 11.00 1.70 18.62
N ILE A 318 10.47 1.22 17.52
CA ILE A 318 11.07 0.17 16.69
C ILE A 318 11.61 0.83 15.42
N SER A 319 12.85 0.49 15.05
CA SER A 319 13.44 0.85 13.75
C SER A 319 13.79 -0.38 12.97
N GLY A 320 13.45 -0.37 11.68
CA GLY A 320 13.81 -1.43 10.73
C GLY A 320 15.25 -1.36 10.26
N ASP A 321 15.89 -0.19 10.34
CA ASP A 321 17.25 0.05 9.88
C ASP A 321 17.98 1.03 10.80
N LEU A 322 18.89 0.50 11.62
CA LEU A 322 19.67 1.31 12.57
C LEU A 322 20.79 2.11 11.88
N ASN A 323 21.30 1.63 10.75
CA ASN A 323 22.29 2.38 9.99
C ASN A 323 21.66 3.62 9.36
N TYR A 324 20.48 3.46 8.77
CA TYR A 324 19.71 4.60 8.28
C TYR A 324 19.39 5.58 9.42
N LEU A 325 18.93 5.08 10.57
CA LEU A 325 18.63 5.90 11.74
C LEU A 325 19.81 6.77 12.14
N ASP A 326 21.01 6.19 12.25
CA ASP A 326 22.23 6.92 12.60
C ASP A 326 22.63 7.92 11.51
N CYS A 327 22.83 7.44 10.29
CA CYS A 327 23.32 8.26 9.19
C CYS A 327 22.36 9.41 8.86
N CYS A 328 21.04 9.17 8.88
CA CYS A 328 20.05 10.20 8.66
C CYS A 328 20.03 11.23 9.81
N THR A 329 20.18 10.79 11.06
CA THR A 329 20.27 11.70 12.20
C THR A 329 21.48 12.62 12.05
N GLN A 330 22.66 12.09 11.69
CA GLN A 330 23.86 12.90 11.50
C GLN A 330 23.72 13.88 10.33
N LEU A 331 23.13 13.43 9.21
CA LEU A 331 22.84 14.29 8.05
C LEU A 331 21.93 15.46 8.44
N LEU A 332 20.84 15.16 9.15
CA LEU A 332 19.88 16.17 9.60
C LEU A 332 20.51 17.17 10.57
N LYS A 333 21.18 16.70 11.62
CA LYS A 333 21.84 17.58 12.61
C LYS A 333 22.81 18.58 11.97
N LYS A 334 23.40 18.22 10.83
CA LYS A 334 24.34 19.07 10.10
C LYS A 334 23.67 20.07 9.15
N ASN A 335 22.52 19.69 8.56
CA ASN A 335 22.05 20.41 7.37
C ASN A 335 20.60 20.92 7.45
N TRP A 336 19.78 20.46 8.40
CA TRP A 336 18.32 20.66 8.41
C TRP A 336 17.89 22.14 8.37
N ASP A 337 18.72 23.06 8.88
CA ASP A 337 18.47 24.51 8.97
C ASP A 337 19.05 25.29 7.79
N THR A 338 19.70 24.64 6.82
CA THR A 338 20.23 25.28 5.60
C THR A 338 19.12 25.69 4.63
N GLU A 339 19.41 26.63 3.71
CA GLU A 339 18.47 27.06 2.67
C GLU A 339 18.04 25.92 1.75
N LYS A 340 18.95 24.98 1.47
CA LYS A 340 18.66 23.78 0.71
C LYS A 340 17.56 22.94 1.39
N TRP A 341 17.70 22.66 2.66
CA TRP A 341 16.71 21.91 3.44
C TRP A 341 15.42 22.70 3.71
N ARG A 342 15.51 24.01 3.84
CA ARG A 342 14.33 24.89 3.90
C ARG A 342 13.42 24.69 2.66
N THR A 343 14.02 24.64 1.46
CA THR A 343 13.30 24.39 0.22
C THR A 343 12.65 23.00 0.23
N TYR A 344 13.34 22.00 0.75
CA TYR A 344 12.82 20.64 0.87
C TYR A 344 11.68 20.53 1.89
N TRP A 345 11.78 21.18 3.05
CA TRP A 345 10.72 21.16 4.06
C TRP A 345 9.41 21.76 3.51
N ILE A 346 9.47 22.94 2.93
CA ILE A 346 8.25 23.58 2.39
C ILE A 346 7.71 22.81 1.18
N TYR A 347 8.56 22.19 0.36
CA TYR A 347 8.14 21.33 -0.73
C TYR A 347 7.26 20.17 -0.25
N ASN A 348 7.66 19.47 0.80
CA ASN A 348 6.87 18.35 1.35
C ASN A 348 5.46 18.76 1.76
N TYR A 349 5.27 20.01 2.17
CA TYR A 349 3.97 20.56 2.50
C TYR A 349 3.18 20.98 1.25
N ILE A 350 3.76 21.86 0.42
CA ILE A 350 3.03 22.45 -0.71
C ILE A 350 2.63 21.44 -1.78
N ARG A 351 3.42 20.37 -2.01
CA ARG A 351 3.06 19.31 -2.95
C ARG A 351 1.75 18.59 -2.61
N GLN A 352 1.36 18.59 -1.35
CA GLN A 352 0.07 18.05 -0.90
C GLN A 352 -1.00 19.13 -0.86
N LEU A 353 -0.66 20.31 -0.39
CA LEU A 353 -1.59 21.44 -0.26
C LEU A 353 -2.20 21.86 -1.60
N VAL A 354 -1.40 21.94 -2.66
CA VAL A 354 -1.89 22.39 -3.98
C VAL A 354 -2.94 21.46 -4.58
N ARG A 355 -2.96 20.19 -4.17
CA ARG A 355 -3.96 19.22 -4.62
C ARG A 355 -5.38 19.55 -4.15
N GLN A 356 -5.52 20.45 -3.18
CA GLN A 356 -6.80 20.95 -2.70
C GLN A 356 -7.36 22.10 -3.55
N ASN A 357 -6.63 22.55 -4.57
CA ASN A 357 -7.05 23.59 -5.52
C ASN A 357 -7.05 23.01 -6.93
N GLN A 358 -8.04 23.34 -7.74
CA GLN A 358 -8.23 22.75 -9.07
C GLN A 358 -7.02 22.99 -10.01
N ASP A 359 -6.51 24.23 -10.06
CA ASP A 359 -5.36 24.56 -10.91
C ASP A 359 -4.06 23.96 -10.36
N GLY A 360 -3.90 23.95 -9.04
CA GLY A 360 -2.80 23.28 -8.37
C GLY A 360 -2.82 21.75 -8.59
N TYR A 361 -4.02 21.15 -8.57
CA TYR A 361 -4.18 19.73 -8.87
C TYR A 361 -3.76 19.40 -10.33
N ARG A 362 -4.01 20.31 -11.29
CA ARG A 362 -3.54 20.13 -12.68
C ARG A 362 -2.01 20.05 -12.74
N ILE A 363 -1.31 20.92 -11.99
CA ILE A 363 0.17 20.89 -11.94
C ILE A 363 0.65 19.54 -11.40
N TYR A 364 0.02 19.06 -10.32
CA TYR A 364 0.31 17.73 -9.76
C TYR A 364 0.03 16.62 -10.78
N PHE A 365 -1.13 16.65 -11.44
CA PHE A 365 -1.59 15.62 -12.35
C PHE A 365 -0.72 15.52 -13.62
N GLU A 366 -0.31 16.62 -14.22
CA GLU A 366 0.54 16.61 -15.42
C GLU A 366 1.87 15.88 -15.19
N PHE A 367 2.44 15.97 -14.00
CA PHE A 367 3.65 15.23 -13.65
C PHE A 367 3.33 13.84 -13.09
N ASN A 368 2.67 13.76 -11.95
CA ASN A 368 2.50 12.49 -11.22
C ASN A 368 1.47 11.55 -11.86
N GLY A 369 0.37 12.08 -12.38
CA GLY A 369 -0.65 11.28 -13.05
C GLY A 369 -0.23 10.91 -14.47
N LYS A 370 -0.02 11.94 -15.30
CA LYS A 370 0.16 11.75 -16.75
C LYS A 370 1.56 11.28 -17.13
N PHE A 371 2.59 11.97 -16.65
CA PHE A 371 3.96 11.62 -17.02
C PHE A 371 4.49 10.38 -16.28
N VAL A 372 4.33 10.33 -14.95
CA VAL A 372 4.89 9.24 -14.12
C VAL A 372 4.07 7.95 -14.23
N THR A 373 2.75 8.04 -14.13
CA THR A 373 1.88 6.84 -14.06
C THR A 373 1.08 6.56 -15.33
N GLY A 374 1.18 7.43 -16.35
CA GLY A 374 0.52 7.22 -17.65
C GLY A 374 -1.01 7.37 -17.63
N GLN A 375 -1.57 8.04 -16.62
CA GLN A 375 -3.00 8.35 -16.58
C GLN A 375 -3.40 9.23 -17.75
N THR A 376 -4.46 8.88 -18.45
CA THR A 376 -5.01 9.69 -19.55
C THR A 376 -5.96 10.77 -19.04
N ALA A 377 -6.64 10.51 -17.92
CA ALA A 377 -7.52 11.47 -17.26
C ALA A 377 -7.30 11.52 -15.75
N ALA A 378 -7.63 12.64 -15.13
CA ALA A 378 -7.65 12.81 -13.70
C ALA A 378 -8.83 12.03 -13.08
N VAL A 379 -8.75 11.78 -11.77
CA VAL A 379 -9.90 11.21 -11.03
C VAL A 379 -11.08 12.18 -11.13
N TYR A 380 -12.28 11.61 -11.31
CA TYR A 380 -13.51 12.42 -11.38
C TYR A 380 -13.69 13.28 -10.14
N ASP A 381 -14.18 14.49 -10.35
CA ASP A 381 -14.40 15.46 -9.28
C ASP A 381 -15.30 14.94 -8.15
N ASP A 382 -16.31 14.12 -8.47
CA ASP A 382 -17.21 13.54 -7.47
C ASP A 382 -16.62 12.35 -6.69
N LEU A 383 -15.64 11.66 -7.25
CA LEU A 383 -15.00 10.50 -6.63
C LEU A 383 -13.79 10.90 -5.76
N GLY A 384 -13.05 11.95 -6.14
CA GLY A 384 -11.91 12.44 -5.39
C GLY A 384 -12.20 12.70 -3.90
N PRO A 385 -13.30 13.40 -3.55
CA PRO A 385 -13.71 13.64 -2.18
C PRO A 385 -14.00 12.37 -1.36
N VAL A 386 -14.40 11.27 -2.01
CA VAL A 386 -14.61 9.98 -1.32
C VAL A 386 -13.29 9.44 -0.76
N PHE A 387 -12.18 9.67 -1.46
CA PHE A 387 -10.85 9.32 -0.95
C PHE A 387 -10.48 10.15 0.28
N GLY A 388 -10.79 11.45 0.28
CA GLY A 388 -10.60 12.31 1.46
C GLY A 388 -11.44 11.85 2.65
N LEU A 389 -12.69 11.46 2.43
CA LEU A 389 -13.54 10.85 3.45
C LEU A 389 -12.95 9.53 3.98
N GLY A 390 -12.31 8.74 3.13
CA GLY A 390 -11.61 7.52 3.53
C GLY A 390 -10.50 7.76 4.56
N TYR A 391 -9.82 8.90 4.51
CA TYR A 391 -8.84 9.29 5.53
C TYR A 391 -9.51 9.79 6.83
N ALA A 392 -10.50 10.64 6.72
CA ALA A 392 -11.10 11.32 7.88
C ALA A 392 -12.18 10.47 8.59
N PHE A 393 -12.94 9.68 7.83
CA PHE A 393 -14.13 8.96 8.29
C PHE A 393 -14.13 7.49 7.89
N ASN A 394 -12.96 6.86 7.88
CA ASN A 394 -12.81 5.46 7.44
C ASN A 394 -13.72 4.48 8.20
N SER A 395 -13.80 4.60 9.52
CA SER A 395 -14.67 3.73 10.33
C SER A 395 -16.14 3.87 9.93
N PHE A 396 -16.60 5.09 9.71
CA PHE A 396 -17.95 5.36 9.24
C PHE A 396 -18.23 4.71 7.87
N LEU A 397 -17.38 4.98 6.88
CA LEU A 397 -17.55 4.43 5.54
C LEU A 397 -17.51 2.90 5.53
N THR A 398 -16.61 2.32 6.32
CA THR A 398 -16.49 0.86 6.47
C THR A 398 -17.76 0.27 7.07
N ASN A 399 -18.30 0.86 8.13
CA ASN A 399 -19.52 0.38 8.80
C ASN A 399 -20.73 0.46 7.87
N GLU A 400 -20.89 1.57 7.15
CA GLU A 400 -21.97 1.75 6.18
C GLU A 400 -21.85 0.75 5.02
N TYR A 401 -20.63 0.55 4.51
CA TYR A 401 -20.38 -0.41 3.44
C TYR A 401 -20.72 -1.84 3.88
N ILE A 402 -20.25 -2.26 5.05
CA ILE A 402 -20.53 -3.59 5.61
C ILE A 402 -22.04 -3.78 5.77
N SER A 403 -22.74 -2.81 6.36
CA SER A 403 -24.19 -2.91 6.62
C SER A 403 -25.02 -3.09 5.35
N ARG A 404 -24.56 -2.56 4.21
CA ARG A 404 -25.29 -2.57 2.95
C ARG A 404 -24.89 -3.68 1.99
N TYR A 405 -23.59 -4.04 1.97
CA TYR A 405 -23.02 -4.88 0.90
C TYR A 405 -22.38 -6.18 1.41
N GLU A 406 -22.21 -6.37 2.73
CA GLU A 406 -21.68 -7.64 3.22
C GLU A 406 -22.65 -8.78 2.98
N ASN A 407 -22.18 -9.81 2.28
CA ASN A 407 -22.95 -11.03 2.08
C ASN A 407 -22.37 -12.15 2.95
N LYS A 408 -23.10 -12.49 4.02
CA LYS A 408 -22.73 -13.53 4.98
C LYS A 408 -22.46 -14.88 4.32
N GLN A 409 -23.24 -15.24 3.30
CA GLN A 409 -23.05 -16.51 2.59
C GLN A 409 -21.72 -16.57 1.84
N TYR A 410 -21.30 -15.44 1.21
CA TYR A 410 -19.98 -15.36 0.58
C TYR A 410 -18.85 -15.39 1.60
N VAL A 411 -19.00 -14.72 2.72
CA VAL A 411 -18.01 -14.74 3.81
C VAL A 411 -17.84 -16.16 4.36
N ASP A 412 -18.93 -16.88 4.63
CA ASP A 412 -18.88 -18.26 5.13
C ASP A 412 -18.32 -19.24 4.10
N TYR A 413 -18.64 -19.03 2.82
CA TYR A 413 -18.03 -19.77 1.73
C TYR A 413 -16.50 -19.58 1.67
N LEU A 414 -16.03 -18.33 1.72
CA LEU A 414 -14.61 -18.01 1.71
C LEU A 414 -13.87 -18.57 2.94
N LYS A 415 -14.50 -18.54 4.12
CA LYS A 415 -13.93 -19.17 5.32
C LYS A 415 -13.77 -20.67 5.15
N THR A 416 -14.78 -21.34 4.61
CA THR A 416 -14.72 -22.79 4.34
C THR A 416 -13.60 -23.11 3.36
N MET A 417 -13.50 -22.38 2.25
CA MET A 417 -12.45 -22.53 1.26
C MET A 417 -11.05 -22.32 1.86
N ALA A 418 -10.89 -21.30 2.71
CA ALA A 418 -9.62 -21.00 3.36
C ALA A 418 -9.20 -22.09 4.36
N GLU A 419 -10.15 -22.68 5.13
CA GLU A 419 -9.86 -23.81 6.00
C GLU A 419 -9.50 -25.10 5.21
N ASP A 420 -10.14 -25.31 4.07
CA ASP A 420 -9.78 -26.41 3.17
C ASP A 420 -8.38 -26.24 2.59
N LEU A 421 -8.02 -25.03 2.14
CA LEU A 421 -6.67 -24.70 1.71
C LEU A 421 -5.64 -24.94 2.82
N LYS A 422 -5.91 -24.48 4.04
CA LYS A 422 -5.06 -24.72 5.21
C LYS A 422 -4.85 -26.20 5.47
N THR A 423 -5.91 -27.00 5.35
CA THR A 423 -5.86 -28.46 5.50
C THR A 423 -4.98 -29.10 4.43
N VAL A 424 -5.11 -28.65 3.18
CA VAL A 424 -4.29 -29.15 2.06
C VAL A 424 -2.83 -28.78 2.25
N PHE A 425 -2.51 -27.53 2.59
CA PHE A 425 -1.14 -27.09 2.86
C PHE A 425 -0.51 -27.86 4.02
N THR A 426 -1.23 -28.09 5.10
CA THR A 426 -0.77 -28.90 6.23
C THR A 426 -0.39 -30.30 5.77
N ARG A 427 -1.20 -30.92 4.90
CA ARG A 427 -0.94 -32.23 4.33
C ARG A 427 0.29 -32.22 3.41
N ILE A 428 0.42 -31.23 2.54
CA ILE A 428 1.58 -31.08 1.66
C ILE A 428 2.87 -30.96 2.48
N VAL A 429 2.89 -30.10 3.49
CA VAL A 429 4.07 -29.91 4.36
C VAL A 429 4.38 -31.18 5.13
N SER A 430 3.39 -31.88 5.70
CA SER A 430 3.62 -33.11 6.45
C SER A 430 4.25 -34.23 5.60
N ARG A 431 3.88 -34.31 4.31
CA ARG A 431 4.38 -35.31 3.35
C ARG A 431 5.66 -34.90 2.61
N ASN A 432 6.09 -33.63 2.80
CA ASN A 432 7.26 -33.10 2.11
C ASN A 432 8.53 -33.87 2.48
N LYS A 433 9.39 -34.20 1.48
CA LYS A 433 10.60 -35.01 1.66
C LYS A 433 11.88 -34.17 1.68
N TRP A 434 11.87 -32.95 1.20
CA TRP A 434 13.07 -32.10 1.13
C TRP A 434 13.23 -31.17 2.35
N LEU A 435 12.16 -30.91 3.11
CA LEU A 435 12.26 -30.17 4.38
C LEU A 435 12.91 -31.03 5.46
N GLN A 436 13.84 -30.44 6.18
CA GLN A 436 14.41 -31.11 7.37
C GLN A 436 13.33 -31.30 8.45
N PRO A 437 13.44 -32.35 9.31
CA PRO A 437 12.43 -32.68 10.32
C PRO A 437 12.04 -31.49 11.22
N LYS A 438 13.02 -30.76 11.75
CA LYS A 438 12.77 -29.58 12.60
C LYS A 438 12.04 -28.45 11.86
N THR A 439 12.40 -28.20 10.59
CA THR A 439 11.74 -27.19 9.76
C THR A 439 10.29 -27.58 9.47
N LYS A 440 10.06 -28.86 9.18
CA LYS A 440 8.73 -29.41 8.97
C LYS A 440 7.84 -29.28 10.21
N GLU A 441 8.36 -29.67 11.36
CA GLU A 441 7.67 -29.54 12.65
C GLU A 441 7.30 -28.10 12.94
N TYR A 442 8.23 -27.17 12.75
CA TYR A 442 7.98 -25.75 12.94
C TYR A 442 6.94 -25.17 11.96
N ALA A 443 6.99 -25.59 10.70
CA ALA A 443 5.99 -25.19 9.70
C ALA A 443 4.59 -25.71 10.06
N LEU A 444 4.48 -26.95 10.52
CA LEU A 444 3.21 -27.52 10.98
C LEU A 444 2.68 -26.83 12.25
N LEU A 445 3.59 -26.43 13.16
CA LEU A 445 3.21 -25.62 14.34
C LEU A 445 2.65 -24.26 13.91
N LYS A 446 3.24 -23.59 12.91
CA LYS A 446 2.69 -22.34 12.36
C LYS A 446 1.28 -22.53 11.80
N PHE A 447 1.01 -23.58 11.02
CA PHE A 447 -0.33 -23.91 10.52
C PHE A 447 -1.33 -24.18 11.64
N LYS A 448 -0.90 -24.84 12.72
CA LYS A 448 -1.75 -25.08 13.89
C LYS A 448 -2.24 -23.78 14.53
N HIS A 449 -1.34 -22.78 14.60
CA HIS A 449 -1.65 -21.47 15.20
C HIS A 449 -2.11 -20.43 14.19
N PHE A 450 -2.15 -20.75 12.89
CA PHE A 450 -2.59 -19.86 11.83
C PHE A 450 -4.08 -19.51 12.00
N LYS A 451 -4.35 -18.22 12.17
CA LYS A 451 -5.70 -17.70 12.36
C LYS A 451 -6.19 -17.01 11.10
N LEU A 452 -7.31 -17.45 10.59
CA LEU A 452 -7.96 -16.85 9.42
C LEU A 452 -8.87 -15.70 9.88
N ILE A 453 -8.70 -14.54 9.24
CA ILE A 453 -9.55 -13.36 9.43
C ILE A 453 -10.15 -13.05 8.06
N ILE A 454 -11.44 -13.31 7.89
CA ILE A 454 -12.17 -13.15 6.62
C ILE A 454 -13.50 -12.47 6.90
N GLY A 455 -13.85 -11.48 6.09
CA GLY A 455 -15.05 -10.66 6.26
C GLY A 455 -14.85 -9.50 7.23
N SER A 456 -15.95 -8.96 7.70
CA SER A 456 -15.96 -7.83 8.62
C SER A 456 -15.42 -8.19 10.02
N PRO A 457 -14.91 -7.22 10.79
CA PRO A 457 -14.57 -7.41 12.17
C PRO A 457 -15.81 -7.75 13.00
N LYS A 458 -15.64 -8.54 14.07
CA LYS A 458 -16.75 -8.91 14.97
C LYS A 458 -17.38 -7.70 15.67
N THR A 459 -16.58 -6.69 15.95
CA THR A 459 -17.00 -5.43 16.55
C THR A 459 -16.60 -4.30 15.62
N LEU A 460 -17.58 -3.56 15.15
CA LEU A 460 -17.36 -2.36 14.34
C LEU A 460 -16.87 -1.22 15.25
N ARG A 461 -15.98 -0.39 14.75
CA ARG A 461 -15.56 0.84 15.45
C ARG A 461 -16.61 1.91 15.22
N GLU A 462 -16.93 2.67 16.26
CA GLU A 462 -17.80 3.85 16.18
C GLU A 462 -17.05 5.07 15.64
#